data_24081e3191d120c4c1d7b71b1c947af1
#
_entry.id   24081e3191d120c4c1d7b71b1c947af1
#
_cell.length_a   1.000
_cell.length_b   1.000
_cell.length_c   1.000
_cell.angle_alpha   90.00
_cell.angle_beta   90.00
_cell.angle_gamma   90.00
#
_symmetry.space_group_name_H-M   'P 1'
#
loop_
_entity.id
_entity.type
_entity.pdbx_description
1 polymer ?
#
loop_
_entity_poly.entity_id
_entity_poly.type
_entity_poly.pdbx_seq_one_letter_code
_entity_poly.pdbx_strand_id
1 'polypeptide(L)'
;MGGIPFRSTGCNTCRRRKVKCDEAKPECNRCIKNGHVCTGYERKRVFIHKSSEVIDDGELKLARRPKSTSGKIPDRQLTRVEPGLPRLNINAEVRSQLLASFVGGFLPSSRHLQDGKESNILKTLPELCGNSPLLDRALLSLSSAFLAKQHKDDRLLGYSTKLYNNSMEIMHGKIKSGRGLGQDVLYTTVIFQLYELIHSSPPGFMAWIAHVQGSNAIINQCSVRKKETIAEKLFHRQLKFVTLCDAVGRRKAATLYEVLTTQQRLSQGSTELEPIDELTDLLAECSALIEHVDIFIEQLPACPNGDKNDGEKLLGSCLSLEGRLHQTCLRMQEKLGTPSTGLHDVPLREDMRAHLATSLFPDPFQFASLACAESHLIYWATLIILYPLVDELLDVLGYCRNDVTPSQSCATHPPTGEQRSLDLDVTTDFTALAEHYADEICRSVMYCTQSDMNTLGAQHLLAPLSQSAQFFQVHEVAQKYRWCQGVFVLLDSLGLGIAPLLKDMVWPQYRSARLRRSLSSTGKVS
;
A
#
# COMPACT_ATOMS: atom_id res chain seq x y z
N MET A 1 51.04 -12.87 4.37
CA MET A 1 49.95 -13.85 4.14
C MET A 1 49.22 -14.08 5.45
N GLY A 2 48.09 -13.44 5.66
CA GLY A 2 47.23 -13.60 6.85
C GLY A 2 46.29 -14.78 6.66
N GLY A 3 46.55 -15.90 7.36
CA GLY A 3 45.71 -17.07 7.32
C GLY A 3 44.30 -16.80 7.89
N ILE A 4 43.28 -17.34 7.22
CA ILE A 4 41.89 -17.29 7.66
C ILE A 4 41.79 -17.96 9.05
N PRO A 5 41.21 -17.33 10.11
CA PRO A 5 41.12 -17.91 11.42
C PRO A 5 40.34 -19.22 11.38
N PHE A 6 40.96 -20.33 11.82
CA PHE A 6 40.35 -21.64 11.87
C PHE A 6 39.19 -21.66 12.87
N ARG A 7 37.99 -21.91 12.42
CA ARG A 7 36.79 -21.97 13.28
C ARG A 7 36.67 -23.36 13.92
N SER A 8 36.77 -23.42 15.29
CA SER A 8 36.60 -24.66 16.04
C SER A 8 35.26 -25.34 15.80
N THR A 9 35.26 -26.64 15.50
CA THR A 9 34.09 -27.51 15.26
C THR A 9 33.51 -28.11 16.54
N GLY A 10 34.17 -27.90 17.69
CA GLY A 10 33.77 -28.45 18.97
C GLY A 10 32.42 -27.96 19.52
N CYS A 11 31.83 -28.75 20.46
CA CYS A 11 30.55 -28.42 21.08
C CYS A 11 30.60 -27.11 21.89
N ASN A 12 29.43 -26.49 22.09
CA ASN A 12 29.33 -25.19 22.75
C ASN A 12 29.91 -25.20 24.21
N THR A 13 29.76 -26.31 24.94
CA THR A 13 30.30 -26.47 26.29
C THR A 13 31.82 -26.50 26.28
N CYS A 14 32.47 -27.31 25.42
CA CYS A 14 33.93 -27.38 25.32
C CYS A 14 34.54 -26.07 24.81
N ARG A 15 33.90 -25.40 23.88
CA ARG A 15 34.34 -24.07 23.36
C ARG A 15 34.30 -23.01 24.47
N ARG A 16 33.21 -22.95 25.27
CA ARG A 16 33.11 -22.02 26.41
C ARG A 16 34.20 -22.27 27.45
N ARG A 17 34.51 -23.54 27.67
CA ARG A 17 35.58 -23.96 28.60
C ARG A 17 36.98 -23.90 27.99
N LYS A 18 37.11 -23.56 26.70
CA LYS A 18 38.40 -23.50 25.97
C LYS A 18 39.20 -24.81 26.02
N VAL A 19 38.51 -25.96 25.96
CA VAL A 19 39.14 -27.27 25.91
C VAL A 19 38.87 -27.94 24.56
N LYS A 20 39.78 -28.83 24.14
CA LYS A 20 39.64 -29.58 22.88
C LYS A 20 38.45 -30.53 23.01
N CYS A 21 37.50 -30.48 22.07
CA CYS A 21 36.35 -31.36 21.98
C CYS A 21 36.70 -32.60 21.15
N ASP A 22 36.12 -33.74 21.48
CA ASP A 22 36.23 -35.00 20.71
C ASP A 22 35.18 -35.13 19.60
N GLU A 23 34.26 -34.17 19.51
CA GLU A 23 33.25 -33.99 18.43
C GLU A 23 32.28 -35.19 18.29
N ALA A 24 32.18 -36.09 19.25
CA ALA A 24 31.20 -37.18 19.23
C ALA A 24 29.77 -36.64 19.33
N LYS A 25 28.85 -37.23 18.57
CA LYS A 25 27.43 -36.87 18.53
C LYS A 25 26.56 -37.97 19.11
N PRO A 26 25.43 -37.68 19.76
CA PRO A 26 24.81 -36.34 19.95
C PRO A 26 25.52 -35.48 21.01
N GLU A 27 26.20 -36.08 21.96
CA GLU A 27 26.95 -35.43 23.03
C GLU A 27 28.44 -35.83 23.00
N CYS A 28 29.36 -34.88 23.27
CA CYS A 28 30.77 -35.21 23.25
C CYS A 28 31.20 -35.99 24.48
N ASN A 29 32.00 -37.03 24.30
CA ASN A 29 32.48 -37.88 25.38
C ASN A 29 33.28 -37.11 26.45
N ARG A 30 33.93 -36.02 26.07
CA ARG A 30 34.68 -35.17 26.99
C ARG A 30 33.76 -34.43 27.98
N CYS A 31 32.57 -34.01 27.56
CA CYS A 31 31.57 -33.46 28.47
C CYS A 31 31.03 -34.56 29.40
N ILE A 32 30.68 -35.71 28.86
CA ILE A 32 30.14 -36.86 29.63
C ILE A 32 31.15 -37.31 30.69
N LYS A 33 32.40 -37.61 30.33
CA LYS A 33 33.43 -38.07 31.24
C LYS A 33 33.77 -37.10 32.38
N ASN A 34 33.53 -35.80 32.16
CA ASN A 34 33.82 -34.77 33.16
C ASN A 34 32.57 -34.25 33.87
N GLY A 35 31.42 -34.93 33.77
CA GLY A 35 30.18 -34.58 34.48
C GLY A 35 29.54 -33.24 34.00
N HIS A 36 29.81 -32.81 32.77
CA HIS A 36 29.25 -31.57 32.24
C HIS A 36 28.15 -31.84 31.21
N VAL A 37 27.06 -31.08 31.29
CA VAL A 37 26.00 -31.12 30.29
C VAL A 37 26.54 -30.61 28.96
N CYS A 38 26.48 -31.45 27.93
CA CYS A 38 26.86 -31.08 26.57
C CYS A 38 25.72 -30.28 25.91
N THR A 39 25.92 -28.99 25.63
CA THR A 39 24.91 -28.13 25.01
C THR A 39 24.89 -28.24 23.46
N GLY A 40 25.43 -29.35 22.93
CA GLY A 40 25.38 -29.65 21.51
C GLY A 40 26.26 -28.77 20.63
N TYR A 41 26.05 -28.90 19.31
CA TYR A 41 26.86 -28.29 18.26
C TYR A 41 26.09 -27.20 17.49
N GLU A 42 24.81 -26.98 17.81
CA GLU A 42 23.98 -25.96 17.15
C GLU A 42 24.55 -24.56 17.38
N ARG A 43 24.70 -23.85 16.29
CA ARG A 43 25.16 -22.45 16.31
C ARG A 43 23.97 -21.54 16.12
N LYS A 44 23.56 -20.83 17.16
CA LYS A 44 22.74 -19.63 16.96
C LYS A 44 23.58 -18.64 16.14
N ARG A 45 23.14 -18.34 14.93
CA ARG A 45 23.74 -17.27 14.11
C ARG A 45 23.39 -15.95 14.79
N VAL A 46 24.27 -15.45 15.62
CA VAL A 46 24.18 -14.09 16.13
C VAL A 46 24.97 -13.24 15.16
N PHE A 47 24.30 -12.37 14.43
CA PHE A 47 24.95 -11.32 13.65
C PHE A 47 25.50 -10.31 14.66
N ILE A 48 26.79 -10.37 14.92
CA ILE A 48 27.50 -9.37 15.73
C ILE A 48 27.80 -8.22 14.78
N HIS A 49 26.98 -7.16 14.82
CA HIS A 49 27.39 -5.90 14.27
C HIS A 49 28.56 -5.37 15.10
N LYS A 50 29.76 -5.38 14.54
CA LYS A 50 30.88 -4.66 15.10
C LYS A 50 30.59 -3.17 14.93
N SER A 51 30.09 -2.51 15.97
CA SER A 51 30.12 -1.06 16.03
C SER A 51 31.58 -0.63 16.12
N SER A 52 32.09 -0.06 15.05
CA SER A 52 33.35 0.71 15.10
C SER A 52 33.00 2.05 15.74
N GLU A 53 33.42 2.24 16.99
CA GLU A 53 33.51 3.57 17.58
C GLU A 53 34.48 4.39 16.69
N VAL A 54 33.95 5.44 16.07
CA VAL A 54 34.78 6.44 15.40
C VAL A 54 35.42 7.27 16.50
N ILE A 55 36.68 7.01 16.79
CA ILE A 55 37.55 7.89 17.54
C ILE A 55 37.98 9.00 16.56
N ASP A 56 37.73 10.24 16.97
CA ASP A 56 38.21 11.46 16.35
C ASP A 56 39.72 11.40 16.12
N ASP A 57 40.22 11.98 15.03
CA ASP A 57 41.56 11.89 14.51
C ASP A 57 42.68 11.77 15.58
N GLY A 58 43.30 10.61 15.67
CA GLY A 58 44.51 10.44 16.44
C GLY A 58 44.65 9.06 17.13
N GLU A 59 45.49 8.21 16.52
CA GLU A 59 46.15 7.03 17.08
C GLU A 59 45.30 5.86 17.60
N LEU A 60 45.27 4.77 16.86
CA LEU A 60 44.86 3.45 17.30
C LEU A 60 45.79 2.92 18.44
N LYS A 61 45.40 3.05 19.70
CA LYS A 61 46.02 2.30 20.81
C LYS A 61 45.07 1.20 21.26
N LEU A 62 45.50 -0.06 21.11
CA LEU A 62 44.86 -1.23 21.72
C LEU A 62 44.79 -1.07 23.24
N ALA A 63 43.61 -0.85 23.80
CA ALA A 63 43.41 -0.79 25.24
C ALA A 63 43.67 -2.16 25.87
N ARG A 64 44.74 -2.27 26.68
CA ARG A 64 45.01 -3.38 27.57
C ARG A 64 44.07 -3.31 28.79
N ARG A 65 43.51 -4.45 29.16
CA ARG A 65 42.68 -4.67 30.34
C ARG A 65 43.35 -4.13 31.59
N PRO A 66 42.72 -3.29 32.44
CA PRO A 66 43.30 -2.91 33.73
C PRO A 66 43.16 -4.04 34.74
N LYS A 67 44.23 -4.27 35.53
CA LYS A 67 44.25 -5.15 36.69
C LYS A 67 43.54 -4.45 37.85
N SER A 68 42.75 -5.23 38.59
CA SER A 68 42.05 -4.79 39.81
C SER A 68 43.02 -4.36 40.90
N THR A 69 42.87 -3.13 41.40
CA THR A 69 43.37 -2.71 42.72
C THR A 69 42.23 -2.14 43.53
N SER A 70 42.09 -2.64 44.76
CA SER A 70 41.09 -2.26 45.75
C SER A 70 41.37 -0.85 46.27
N GLY A 71 40.38 0.05 46.16
CA GLY A 71 40.40 1.38 46.77
C GLY A 71 38.99 1.85 47.10
N LYS A 72 38.79 2.30 48.32
CA LYS A 72 37.54 2.71 48.95
C LYS A 72 36.81 3.80 48.17
N ILE A 73 35.49 3.64 48.01
CA ILE A 73 34.56 4.54 47.32
C ILE A 73 34.02 5.57 48.32
N PRO A 74 34.02 6.90 48.00
CA PRO A 74 33.15 7.85 48.66
C PRO A 74 31.80 7.90 47.97
N ASP A 75 30.77 7.93 48.77
CA ASP A 75 29.36 8.00 48.42
C ASP A 75 29.07 9.23 47.56
N ARG A 76 28.70 9.04 46.30
CA ARG A 76 28.23 10.08 45.41
C ARG A 76 26.93 9.60 44.78
N GLN A 77 25.87 10.33 45.02
CA GLN A 77 24.53 10.15 44.50
C GLN A 77 24.54 9.73 43.02
N LEU A 78 24.07 8.51 42.77
CA LEU A 78 23.80 7.96 41.43
C LEU A 78 22.59 8.67 40.87
N THR A 79 22.79 9.72 40.09
CA THR A 79 21.83 10.10 39.07
C THR A 79 21.80 8.97 38.04
N ARG A 80 20.68 8.31 37.95
CA ARG A 80 20.40 7.24 36.98
C ARG A 80 20.48 7.83 35.58
N VAL A 81 21.65 7.82 34.95
CA VAL A 81 21.82 8.08 33.53
C VAL A 81 21.27 6.83 32.86
N GLU A 82 20.09 6.97 32.25
CA GLU A 82 19.63 5.96 31.32
C GLU A 82 20.73 5.78 30.27
N PRO A 83 21.15 4.54 29.94
CA PRO A 83 22.12 4.33 28.89
C PRO A 83 21.50 4.83 27.60
N GLY A 84 21.96 5.98 27.14
CA GLY A 84 21.61 6.51 25.81
C GLY A 84 21.87 5.40 24.79
N LEU A 85 20.84 5.08 24.01
CA LEU A 85 20.98 4.13 22.90
C LEU A 85 22.24 4.52 22.11
N PRO A 86 23.11 3.55 21.74
CA PRO A 86 24.26 3.85 20.91
C PRO A 86 23.76 4.61 19.69
N ARG A 87 24.31 5.80 19.44
CA ARG A 87 24.08 6.54 18.20
C ARG A 87 24.58 5.59 17.11
N LEU A 88 23.65 4.92 16.44
CA LEU A 88 23.95 4.17 15.24
C LEU A 88 24.42 5.20 14.21
N ASN A 89 25.72 5.39 14.14
CA ASN A 89 26.34 6.03 12.99
C ASN A 89 26.23 5.03 11.85
N ILE A 90 25.03 5.02 11.23
CA ILE A 90 24.76 4.14 10.10
C ILE A 90 25.55 4.72 8.95
N ASN A 91 26.68 4.11 8.65
CA ASN A 91 27.50 4.41 7.51
C ASN A 91 26.63 4.45 6.25
N ALA A 92 26.95 5.30 5.29
CA ALA A 92 26.21 5.41 4.02
C ALA A 92 25.99 4.03 3.37
N GLU A 93 26.95 3.13 3.53
CA GLU A 93 26.91 1.74 3.07
C GLU A 93 25.76 0.93 3.70
N VAL A 94 25.57 1.02 5.02
CA VAL A 94 24.48 0.31 5.72
C VAL A 94 23.12 0.89 5.29
N ARG A 95 23.02 2.20 5.11
CA ARG A 95 21.78 2.84 4.60
C ARG A 95 21.44 2.32 3.20
N SER A 96 22.43 2.27 2.32
CA SER A 96 22.26 1.76 0.95
C SER A 96 21.85 0.29 0.95
N GLN A 97 22.43 -0.54 1.83
CA GLN A 97 22.06 -1.96 1.96
C GLN A 97 20.64 -2.14 2.48
N LEU A 98 20.22 -1.38 3.49
CA LEU A 98 18.85 -1.43 4.01
C LEU A 98 17.83 -1.03 2.95
N LEU A 99 18.11 0.05 2.23
CA LEU A 99 17.23 0.53 1.17
C LEU A 99 17.19 -0.44 -0.03
N ALA A 100 18.32 -1.00 -0.44
CA ALA A 100 18.37 -2.01 -1.48
C ALA A 100 17.60 -3.28 -1.09
N SER A 101 17.72 -3.73 0.17
CA SER A 101 16.98 -4.86 0.70
C SER A 101 15.47 -4.58 0.75
N PHE A 102 15.07 -3.36 1.11
CA PHE A 102 13.68 -2.92 1.07
C PHE A 102 13.15 -2.95 -0.38
N VAL A 103 13.83 -2.27 -1.30
CA VAL A 103 13.40 -2.20 -2.70
C VAL A 103 13.31 -3.60 -3.32
N GLY A 104 14.31 -4.46 -3.10
CA GLY A 104 14.35 -5.82 -3.61
C GLY A 104 13.28 -6.76 -3.01
N GLY A 105 12.91 -6.56 -1.73
CA GLY A 105 11.86 -7.34 -1.07
C GLY A 105 10.45 -6.82 -1.31
N PHE A 106 10.33 -5.58 -1.76
CA PHE A 106 9.03 -4.95 -2.00
C PHE A 106 8.58 -5.07 -3.46
N LEU A 107 9.50 -4.86 -4.42
CA LEU A 107 9.20 -4.93 -5.85
C LEU A 107 9.09 -6.38 -6.33
N PRO A 108 8.21 -6.67 -7.29
CA PRO A 108 8.10 -7.98 -7.90
C PRO A 108 9.35 -8.37 -8.69
N SER A 109 9.46 -9.66 -9.00
CA SER A 109 10.50 -10.16 -9.90
C SER A 109 10.38 -9.54 -11.30
N SER A 110 11.50 -9.47 -12.04
CA SER A 110 11.56 -8.82 -13.36
C SER A 110 10.57 -9.38 -14.38
N ARG A 111 10.17 -10.65 -14.25
CA ARG A 111 9.19 -11.28 -15.16
C ARG A 111 7.80 -10.64 -15.14
N HIS A 112 7.43 -9.97 -14.04
CA HIS A 112 6.14 -9.29 -13.85
C HIS A 112 6.22 -7.79 -14.17
N LEU A 113 7.42 -7.28 -14.43
CA LEU A 113 7.64 -5.91 -14.85
C LEU A 113 7.79 -5.88 -16.38
N GLN A 114 7.15 -4.95 -17.05
CA GLN A 114 7.39 -4.75 -18.48
C GLN A 114 8.79 -4.14 -18.69
N ASP A 115 9.53 -4.65 -19.65
CA ASP A 115 10.88 -4.17 -19.96
C ASP A 115 10.87 -2.67 -20.30
N GLY A 116 11.54 -1.90 -19.49
CA GLY A 116 11.98 -0.52 -19.78
C GLY A 116 10.98 0.61 -19.59
N LYS A 117 9.67 0.37 -19.38
CA LYS A 117 8.66 1.44 -19.32
C LYS A 117 8.10 1.71 -17.93
N GLU A 118 8.09 0.74 -17.04
CA GLU A 118 7.53 0.90 -15.70
C GLU A 118 8.61 1.31 -14.69
N SER A 119 8.71 2.60 -14.47
CA SER A 119 9.50 3.11 -13.35
C SER A 119 8.58 3.29 -12.15
N ASN A 120 8.64 2.37 -11.20
CA ASN A 120 7.97 2.54 -9.91
C ASN A 120 8.78 3.54 -9.06
N ILE A 121 8.09 4.37 -8.28
CA ILE A 121 8.68 5.35 -7.36
C ILE A 121 9.75 4.71 -6.46
N LEU A 122 9.58 3.46 -6.05
CA LEU A 122 10.52 2.76 -5.18
C LEU A 122 11.90 2.57 -5.82
N LYS A 123 11.98 2.45 -7.15
CA LYS A 123 13.26 2.37 -7.87
C LYS A 123 14.06 3.67 -7.81
N THR A 124 13.39 4.80 -7.62
CA THR A 124 14.04 6.13 -7.53
C THR A 124 14.45 6.51 -6.11
N LEU A 125 13.96 5.80 -5.08
CA LEU A 125 14.28 6.12 -3.69
C LEU A 125 15.78 6.12 -3.37
N PRO A 126 16.62 5.22 -3.91
CA PRO A 126 18.06 5.26 -3.68
C PRO A 126 18.72 6.56 -4.16
N GLU A 127 18.22 7.17 -5.25
CA GLU A 127 18.72 8.42 -5.82
C GLU A 127 18.44 9.64 -4.92
N LEU A 128 17.47 9.51 -4.02
CA LEU A 128 17.09 10.56 -3.08
C LEU A 128 17.96 10.59 -1.82
N CYS A 129 18.76 9.55 -1.58
CA CYS A 129 19.66 9.48 -0.43
C CYS A 129 20.74 10.57 -0.50
N GLY A 130 20.97 11.24 0.62
CA GLY A 130 21.98 12.31 0.73
C GLY A 130 21.46 13.71 0.36
N ASN A 131 20.24 13.83 -0.17
CA ASN A 131 19.69 15.12 -0.59
C ASN A 131 19.22 15.98 0.60
N SER A 132 18.75 15.35 1.67
CA SER A 132 18.24 16.06 2.85
C SER A 132 18.28 15.16 4.09
N PRO A 133 18.71 15.66 5.25
CA PRO A 133 18.67 14.90 6.51
C PRO A 133 17.27 14.44 6.90
N LEU A 134 16.22 15.18 6.52
CA LEU A 134 14.83 14.77 6.70
C LEU A 134 14.51 13.52 5.87
N LEU A 135 14.82 13.59 4.58
CA LEU A 135 14.54 12.52 3.62
C LEU A 135 15.33 11.25 3.95
N ASP A 136 16.61 11.39 4.30
CA ASP A 136 17.45 10.25 4.70
C ASP A 136 16.88 9.50 5.90
N ARG A 137 16.37 10.22 6.91
CA ARG A 137 15.76 9.59 8.09
C ARG A 137 14.43 8.92 7.76
N ALA A 138 13.61 9.55 6.91
CA ALA A 138 12.35 8.98 6.46
C ALA A 138 12.57 7.69 5.65
N LEU A 139 13.50 7.67 4.71
CA LEU A 139 13.89 6.50 3.93
C LEU A 139 14.41 5.37 4.83
N LEU A 140 15.24 5.72 5.80
CA LEU A 140 15.79 4.75 6.74
C LEU A 140 14.70 4.20 7.67
N SER A 141 13.75 5.02 8.13
CA SER A 141 12.62 4.54 8.91
C SER A 141 11.77 3.54 8.13
N LEU A 142 11.43 3.86 6.88
CA LEU A 142 10.66 2.99 5.98
C LEU A 142 11.36 1.64 5.76
N SER A 143 12.64 1.66 5.35
CA SER A 143 13.42 0.45 5.09
C SER A 143 13.57 -0.42 6.33
N SER A 144 13.80 0.21 7.49
CA SER A 144 13.92 -0.50 8.76
C SER A 144 12.59 -1.11 9.22
N ALA A 145 11.45 -0.42 9.03
CA ALA A 145 10.12 -0.95 9.37
C ALA A 145 9.81 -2.20 8.54
N PHE A 146 10.05 -2.13 7.24
CA PHE A 146 9.81 -3.24 6.32
C PHE A 146 10.63 -4.49 6.71
N LEU A 147 11.94 -4.32 6.89
CA LEU A 147 12.82 -5.43 7.26
C LEU A 147 12.52 -5.96 8.67
N ALA A 148 12.18 -5.08 9.60
CA ALA A 148 11.77 -5.47 10.95
C ALA A 148 10.53 -6.38 10.90
N LYS A 149 9.56 -6.05 10.08
CA LYS A 149 8.34 -6.86 9.90
C LYS A 149 8.64 -8.20 9.24
N GLN A 150 9.44 -8.22 8.18
CA GLN A 150 9.84 -9.46 7.50
C GLN A 150 10.60 -10.43 8.43
N HIS A 151 11.48 -9.88 9.28
CA HIS A 151 12.34 -10.68 10.16
C HIS A 151 11.81 -10.81 11.60
N LYS A 152 10.63 -10.22 11.90
CA LYS A 152 10.03 -10.16 13.25
C LYS A 152 11.03 -9.64 14.29
N ASP A 153 11.75 -8.55 13.95
CA ASP A 153 12.75 -7.91 14.80
C ASP A 153 12.17 -6.65 15.46
N ASP A 154 11.69 -6.81 16.71
CA ASP A 154 11.10 -5.71 17.48
C ASP A 154 12.09 -4.59 17.80
N ARG A 155 13.40 -4.88 17.87
CA ARG A 155 14.42 -3.86 18.12
C ARG A 155 14.61 -2.95 16.92
N LEU A 156 14.66 -3.57 15.73
CA LEU A 156 14.72 -2.82 14.47
C LEU A 156 13.43 -2.02 14.26
N LEU A 157 12.29 -2.56 14.65
CA LEU A 157 11.00 -1.84 14.58
C LEU A 157 10.99 -0.63 15.53
N GLY A 158 11.42 -0.80 16.78
CA GLY A 158 11.54 0.30 17.73
C GLY A 158 12.54 1.38 17.28
N TYR A 159 13.60 1.00 16.57
CA TYR A 159 14.53 1.94 15.94
C TYR A 159 13.86 2.71 14.79
N SER A 160 13.15 2.01 13.91
CA SER A 160 12.38 2.59 12.82
C SER A 160 11.38 3.64 13.32
N THR A 161 10.60 3.32 14.36
CA THR A 161 9.61 4.23 14.95
C THR A 161 10.28 5.50 15.51
N LYS A 162 11.45 5.40 16.13
CA LYS A 162 12.21 6.58 16.59
C LYS A 162 12.65 7.47 15.44
N LEU A 163 13.11 6.89 14.33
CA LEU A 163 13.48 7.65 13.13
C LEU A 163 12.28 8.35 12.51
N TYR A 164 11.15 7.65 12.44
CA TYR A 164 9.90 8.20 11.95
C TYR A 164 9.47 9.43 12.78
N ASN A 165 9.39 9.30 14.11
CA ASN A 165 9.01 10.39 15.00
C ASN A 165 9.98 11.59 14.89
N ASN A 166 11.29 11.33 14.84
CA ASN A 166 12.29 12.39 14.66
C ASN A 166 12.15 13.09 13.30
N SER A 167 11.82 12.35 12.24
CA SER A 167 11.55 12.94 10.92
C SER A 167 10.29 13.81 10.93
N MET A 168 9.24 13.38 11.65
CA MET A 168 8.04 14.18 11.87
C MET A 168 8.33 15.51 12.58
N GLU A 169 9.15 15.48 13.63
CA GLU A 169 9.57 16.69 14.36
C GLU A 169 10.32 17.69 13.44
N ILE A 170 11.26 17.17 12.62
CA ILE A 170 11.99 17.99 11.65
C ILE A 170 11.04 18.59 10.61
N MET A 171 10.12 17.78 10.09
CA MET A 171 9.12 18.24 9.11
C MET A 171 8.21 19.33 9.70
N HIS A 172 7.70 19.13 10.91
CA HIS A 172 6.91 20.14 11.62
C HIS A 172 7.71 21.45 11.83
N GLY A 173 8.99 21.36 12.18
CA GLY A 173 9.87 22.54 12.31
C GLY A 173 10.01 23.30 10.99
N LYS A 174 10.17 22.59 9.86
CA LYS A 174 10.23 23.21 8.52
C LYS A 174 8.92 23.91 8.15
N ILE A 175 7.78 23.24 8.36
CA ILE A 175 6.44 23.79 8.07
C ILE A 175 6.20 25.08 8.91
N LYS A 176 6.48 25.02 10.23
CA LYS A 176 6.30 26.18 11.13
C LYS A 176 7.20 27.37 10.79
N SER A 177 8.38 27.10 10.24
CA SER A 177 9.32 28.20 9.89
C SER A 177 8.83 29.08 8.74
N GLY A 178 7.81 28.65 7.98
CA GLY A 178 7.26 29.38 6.82
C GLY A 178 8.26 29.61 5.69
N ARG A 179 9.49 29.10 5.79
CA ARG A 179 10.47 29.12 4.71
C ARG A 179 10.03 28.12 3.67
N GLY A 180 9.92 28.53 2.40
CA GLY A 180 9.35 27.80 1.29
C GLY A 180 9.56 26.28 1.37
N LEU A 181 8.45 25.53 1.31
CA LEU A 181 8.47 24.08 1.43
C LEU A 181 9.17 23.49 0.20
N GLY A 182 10.29 22.81 0.45
CA GLY A 182 11.06 22.15 -0.59
C GLY A 182 10.43 20.81 -0.99
N GLN A 183 10.87 20.28 -2.13
CA GLN A 183 10.45 18.94 -2.59
C GLN A 183 10.78 17.82 -1.59
N ASP A 184 11.80 18.00 -0.75
CA ASP A 184 12.16 17.05 0.28
C ASP A 184 11.02 16.84 1.31
N VAL A 185 10.25 17.88 1.62
CA VAL A 185 9.08 17.77 2.49
C VAL A 185 7.97 16.98 1.80
N LEU A 186 7.68 17.26 0.52
CA LEU A 186 6.67 16.55 -0.26
C LEU A 186 7.04 15.06 -0.40
N TYR A 187 8.28 14.75 -0.78
CA TYR A 187 8.73 13.37 -0.89
C TYR A 187 8.66 12.62 0.45
N THR A 188 8.97 13.33 1.54
CA THR A 188 8.86 12.75 2.89
C THR A 188 7.42 12.35 3.22
N THR A 189 6.41 13.13 2.81
CA THR A 189 5.01 12.75 3.06
C THR A 189 4.61 11.46 2.34
N VAL A 190 5.09 11.25 1.11
CA VAL A 190 4.88 9.99 0.37
C VAL A 190 5.58 8.82 1.05
N ILE A 191 6.81 9.03 1.54
CA ILE A 191 7.52 8.00 2.30
C ILE A 191 6.78 7.65 3.59
N PHE A 192 6.19 8.62 4.28
CA PHE A 192 5.37 8.37 5.45
C PHE A 192 4.06 7.62 5.13
N GLN A 193 3.44 7.90 3.99
CA GLN A 193 2.30 7.10 3.51
C GLN A 193 2.69 5.63 3.32
N LEU A 194 3.84 5.36 2.69
CA LEU A 194 4.38 4.00 2.54
C LEU A 194 4.74 3.37 3.90
N TYR A 195 5.28 4.17 4.82
CA TYR A 195 5.57 3.70 6.18
C TYR A 195 4.31 3.22 6.89
N GLU A 196 3.23 4.00 6.83
CA GLU A 196 1.94 3.65 7.45
C GLU A 196 1.25 2.45 6.75
N LEU A 197 1.49 2.23 5.46
CA LEU A 197 1.02 1.01 4.78
C LEU A 197 1.70 -0.25 5.35
N ILE A 198 2.99 -0.15 5.68
CA ILE A 198 3.81 -1.28 6.16
C ILE A 198 3.63 -1.46 7.66
N HIS A 199 3.76 -0.38 8.43
CA HIS A 199 3.71 -0.37 9.88
C HIS A 199 2.65 0.64 10.34
N SER A 200 1.41 0.17 10.41
CA SER A 200 0.30 0.99 10.85
C SER A 200 0.39 1.24 12.35
N SER A 201 0.80 2.47 12.69
CA SER A 201 0.88 2.93 14.09
C SER A 201 -0.48 3.43 14.59
N PRO A 202 -0.79 3.33 15.91
CA PRO A 202 -1.96 4.05 16.43
C PRO A 202 -1.86 5.57 16.13
N PRO A 203 -2.90 6.21 15.63
CA PRO A 203 -4.30 5.80 15.48
C PRO A 203 -4.64 4.97 14.21
N GLY A 204 -3.70 4.24 13.64
CA GLY A 204 -3.97 3.31 12.54
C GLY A 204 -4.20 4.02 11.20
N PHE A 205 -5.25 3.65 10.47
CA PHE A 205 -5.57 4.19 9.15
C PHE A 205 -5.66 5.73 9.11
N MET A 206 -6.04 6.38 10.22
CA MET A 206 -6.10 7.84 10.31
C MET A 206 -4.73 8.52 10.17
N ALA A 207 -3.63 7.85 10.55
CA ALA A 207 -2.28 8.36 10.33
C ALA A 207 -1.96 8.42 8.83
N TRP A 208 -2.31 7.38 8.08
CA TRP A 208 -2.17 7.37 6.62
C TRP A 208 -2.97 8.50 5.96
N ILE A 209 -4.26 8.67 6.34
CA ILE A 209 -5.11 9.78 5.84
C ILE A 209 -4.47 11.15 6.14
N ALA A 210 -3.95 11.34 7.36
CA ALA A 210 -3.32 12.61 7.73
C ALA A 210 -2.11 12.94 6.84
N HIS A 211 -1.31 11.94 6.44
CA HIS A 211 -0.20 12.15 5.50
C HIS A 211 -0.68 12.43 4.08
N VAL A 212 -1.76 11.81 3.61
CA VAL A 212 -2.37 12.11 2.31
C VAL A 212 -2.88 13.56 2.29
N GLN A 213 -3.63 13.96 3.29
CA GLN A 213 -4.15 15.34 3.41
C GLN A 213 -3.03 16.37 3.60
N GLY A 214 -1.99 15.99 4.36
CA GLY A 214 -0.80 16.83 4.52
C GLY A 214 -0.05 17.04 3.21
N SER A 215 0.14 16.00 2.38
CA SER A 215 0.76 16.15 1.06
C SER A 215 -0.09 17.03 0.14
N ASN A 216 -1.41 16.91 0.20
CA ASN A 216 -2.33 17.76 -0.55
C ASN A 216 -2.23 19.25 -0.17
N ALA A 217 -2.05 19.54 1.12
CA ALA A 217 -1.84 20.92 1.58
C ALA A 217 -0.48 21.48 1.16
N ILE A 218 0.55 20.64 1.10
CA ILE A 218 1.92 21.05 0.76
C ILE A 218 2.07 21.27 -0.75
N ILE A 219 1.48 20.44 -1.60
CA ILE A 219 1.69 20.50 -3.05
C ILE A 219 1.28 21.85 -3.64
N ASN A 220 0.22 22.46 -3.11
CA ASN A 220 -0.23 23.78 -3.53
C ASN A 220 0.76 24.90 -3.22
N GLN A 221 1.72 24.65 -2.31
CA GLN A 221 2.75 25.61 -1.92
C GLN A 221 4.09 25.34 -2.64
N CYS A 222 4.20 24.21 -3.34
CA CYS A 222 5.40 23.87 -4.09
C CYS A 222 5.42 24.62 -5.43
N SER A 223 6.55 25.22 -5.77
CA SER A 223 6.73 25.93 -7.04
C SER A 223 6.67 24.95 -8.21
N VAL A 224 5.81 25.24 -9.18
CA VAL A 224 5.73 24.48 -10.44
C VAL A 224 7.03 24.67 -11.22
N ARG A 225 7.72 23.58 -11.52
CA ARG A 225 8.90 23.58 -12.40
C ARG A 225 8.50 23.31 -13.83
N LYS A 226 9.10 24.04 -14.77
CA LYS A 226 8.84 23.87 -16.22
C LYS A 226 9.29 22.50 -16.78
N LYS A 227 10.17 21.79 -16.07
CA LYS A 227 10.68 20.48 -16.49
C LYS A 227 10.80 19.57 -15.27
N GLU A 228 10.00 18.52 -15.26
CA GLU A 228 10.01 17.50 -14.22
C GLU A 228 11.04 16.42 -14.49
N THR A 229 11.71 15.95 -13.43
CA THR A 229 12.53 14.74 -13.47
C THR A 229 11.66 13.49 -13.49
N ILE A 230 12.23 12.33 -13.82
CA ILE A 230 11.52 11.03 -13.78
C ILE A 230 11.01 10.76 -12.35
N ALA A 231 11.83 11.03 -11.34
CA ALA A 231 11.45 10.86 -9.94
C ALA A 231 10.23 11.75 -9.58
N GLU A 232 10.24 13.03 -9.97
CA GLU A 232 9.11 13.95 -9.74
C GLU A 232 7.82 13.44 -10.37
N LYS A 233 7.87 12.96 -11.63
CA LYS A 233 6.69 12.39 -12.31
C LYS A 233 6.12 11.20 -11.54
N LEU A 234 6.96 10.30 -11.06
CA LEU A 234 6.53 9.12 -10.32
C LEU A 234 5.95 9.48 -8.95
N PHE A 235 6.54 10.47 -8.26
CA PHE A 235 5.97 11.01 -7.01
C PHE A 235 4.60 11.67 -7.25
N HIS A 236 4.46 12.44 -8.31
CA HIS A 236 3.17 13.06 -8.67
C HIS A 236 2.13 12.02 -9.03
N ARG A 237 2.49 10.95 -9.79
CA ARG A 237 1.57 9.83 -10.08
C ARG A 237 1.09 9.14 -8.81
N GLN A 238 2.00 8.86 -7.87
CA GLN A 238 1.64 8.28 -6.58
C GLN A 238 0.70 9.19 -5.78
N LEU A 239 0.99 10.50 -5.73
CA LEU A 239 0.14 11.47 -5.04
C LEU A 239 -1.25 11.58 -5.67
N LYS A 240 -1.35 11.57 -7.00
CA LYS A 240 -2.64 11.55 -7.71
C LYS A 240 -3.48 10.37 -7.24
N PHE A 241 -2.93 9.17 -7.27
CA PHE A 241 -3.64 7.94 -6.89
C PHE A 241 -4.11 7.96 -5.43
N VAL A 242 -3.26 8.31 -4.48
CA VAL A 242 -3.65 8.33 -3.05
C VAL A 242 -4.66 9.44 -2.75
N THR A 243 -4.57 10.58 -3.46
CA THR A 243 -5.56 11.67 -3.37
C THR A 243 -6.93 11.21 -3.86
N LEU A 244 -6.98 10.42 -4.93
CA LEU A 244 -8.22 9.83 -5.44
C LEU A 244 -8.80 8.82 -4.44
N CYS A 245 -7.98 7.97 -3.83
CA CYS A 245 -8.45 7.05 -2.79
C CYS A 245 -9.10 7.79 -1.61
N ASP A 246 -8.48 8.89 -1.14
CA ASP A 246 -9.06 9.73 -0.07
C ASP A 246 -10.35 10.43 -0.53
N ALA A 247 -10.37 10.99 -1.75
CA ALA A 247 -11.53 11.67 -2.32
C ALA A 247 -12.74 10.73 -2.46
N VAL A 248 -12.56 9.56 -3.07
CA VAL A 248 -13.59 8.52 -3.18
C VAL A 248 -14.07 8.09 -1.79
N GLY A 249 -13.13 7.84 -0.85
CA GLY A 249 -13.48 7.46 0.52
C GLY A 249 -14.32 8.49 1.25
N ARG A 250 -14.12 9.77 0.99
CA ARG A 250 -14.91 10.88 1.56
C ARG A 250 -16.13 11.26 0.74
N ARG A 251 -16.36 10.64 -0.41
CA ARG A 251 -17.37 11.00 -1.41
C ARG A 251 -17.28 12.48 -1.80
N LYS A 252 -16.09 12.94 -2.15
CA LYS A 252 -15.78 14.32 -2.53
C LYS A 252 -14.97 14.36 -3.82
N ALA A 253 -15.12 15.43 -4.58
CA ALA A 253 -14.28 15.66 -5.75
C ALA A 253 -12.80 15.80 -5.35
N ALA A 254 -11.92 15.25 -6.16
CA ALA A 254 -10.48 15.35 -5.98
C ALA A 254 -9.95 16.69 -6.52
N THR A 255 -10.24 17.79 -5.82
CA THR A 255 -9.92 19.17 -6.27
C THR A 255 -8.42 19.39 -6.59
N LEU A 256 -7.53 18.69 -5.89
CA LEU A 256 -6.08 18.76 -6.12
C LEU A 256 -5.62 17.95 -7.35
N TYR A 257 -6.44 17.06 -7.83
CA TYR A 257 -6.15 16.29 -9.02
C TYR A 257 -5.95 17.17 -10.25
N GLU A 258 -6.78 18.20 -10.40
CA GLU A 258 -6.68 19.16 -11.51
C GLU A 258 -5.33 19.91 -11.50
N VAL A 259 -4.84 20.30 -10.31
CA VAL A 259 -3.54 20.97 -10.17
C VAL A 259 -2.41 20.03 -10.62
N LEU A 260 -2.41 18.79 -10.17
CA LEU A 260 -1.41 17.78 -10.54
C LEU A 260 -1.47 17.44 -12.03
N THR A 261 -2.67 17.30 -12.59
CA THR A 261 -2.87 17.01 -14.01
C THR A 261 -2.44 18.18 -14.89
N THR A 262 -2.73 19.40 -14.50
CA THR A 262 -2.29 20.61 -15.21
C THR A 262 -0.77 20.72 -15.22
N GLN A 263 -0.12 20.47 -14.09
CA GLN A 263 1.34 20.43 -14.00
C GLN A 263 1.95 19.36 -14.92
N GLN A 264 1.38 18.18 -14.94
CA GLN A 264 1.83 17.09 -15.79
C GLN A 264 1.67 17.40 -17.28
N ARG A 265 0.52 17.96 -17.69
CA ARG A 265 0.27 18.36 -19.09
C ARG A 265 1.21 19.45 -19.56
N LEU A 266 1.53 20.42 -18.70
CA LEU A 266 2.47 21.51 -19.03
C LEU A 266 3.92 21.00 -19.18
N SER A 267 4.28 19.91 -18.53
CA SER A 267 5.64 19.35 -18.54
C SER A 267 5.90 18.34 -19.66
N GLN A 268 4.86 17.67 -20.19
CA GLN A 268 5.03 16.50 -21.08
C GLN A 268 4.96 16.80 -22.58
N GLY A 269 4.41 17.94 -23.02
CA GLY A 269 4.06 18.10 -24.44
C GLY A 269 3.03 17.03 -24.87
N SER A 270 2.67 16.95 -26.15
CA SER A 270 1.65 16.02 -26.67
C SER A 270 2.16 14.57 -26.81
N THR A 271 2.56 13.93 -25.72
CA THR A 271 2.80 12.47 -25.69
C THR A 271 1.50 11.75 -25.37
N GLU A 272 1.24 10.64 -26.05
CA GLU A 272 0.12 9.74 -25.78
C GLU A 272 0.14 9.32 -24.29
N LEU A 273 -1.02 9.43 -23.61
CA LEU A 273 -1.16 9.07 -22.20
C LEU A 273 -0.97 7.57 -22.02
N GLU A 274 -0.30 7.18 -20.96
CA GLU A 274 -0.28 5.77 -20.55
C GLU A 274 -1.68 5.36 -20.07
N PRO A 275 -2.13 4.11 -20.34
CA PRO A 275 -3.49 3.67 -19.97
C PRO A 275 -3.84 3.89 -18.51
N ILE A 276 -2.87 3.72 -17.61
CA ILE A 276 -3.05 3.93 -16.18
C ILE A 276 -3.34 5.40 -15.84
N ASP A 277 -2.70 6.34 -16.53
CA ASP A 277 -2.93 7.77 -16.34
C ASP A 277 -4.33 8.17 -16.83
N GLU A 278 -4.78 7.60 -17.96
CA GLU A 278 -6.13 7.82 -18.47
C GLU A 278 -7.20 7.25 -17.52
N LEU A 279 -7.02 6.02 -17.00
CA LEU A 279 -7.93 5.43 -16.03
C LEU A 279 -7.99 6.23 -14.72
N THR A 280 -6.86 6.79 -14.26
CA THR A 280 -6.86 7.66 -13.07
C THR A 280 -7.56 8.98 -13.33
N ASP A 281 -7.51 9.54 -14.54
CA ASP A 281 -8.28 10.73 -14.94
C ASP A 281 -9.80 10.43 -14.92
N LEU A 282 -10.24 9.26 -15.42
CA LEU A 282 -11.64 8.84 -15.37
C LEU A 282 -12.12 8.56 -13.93
N LEU A 283 -11.27 8.00 -13.07
CA LEU A 283 -11.58 7.82 -11.65
C LEU A 283 -11.73 9.18 -10.92
N ALA A 284 -10.95 10.19 -11.29
CA ALA A 284 -11.10 11.55 -10.77
C ALA A 284 -12.45 12.15 -11.13
N GLU A 285 -12.88 11.99 -12.38
CA GLU A 285 -14.21 12.42 -12.83
C GLU A 285 -15.32 11.66 -12.10
N CYS A 286 -15.16 10.35 -11.90
CA CYS A 286 -16.08 9.56 -11.09
C CYS A 286 -16.20 10.13 -9.66
N SER A 287 -15.08 10.54 -9.02
CA SER A 287 -15.13 11.14 -7.70
C SER A 287 -15.93 12.46 -7.64
N ALA A 288 -15.88 13.27 -8.70
CA ALA A 288 -16.69 14.48 -8.81
C ALA A 288 -18.18 14.15 -9.00
N LEU A 289 -18.49 13.13 -9.81
CA LEU A 289 -19.87 12.66 -9.99
C LEU A 289 -20.47 12.15 -8.69
N ILE A 290 -19.71 11.43 -7.86
CA ILE A 290 -20.15 11.00 -6.53
C ILE A 290 -20.63 12.21 -5.72
N GLU A 291 -19.84 13.27 -5.64
CA GLU A 291 -20.21 14.47 -4.87
C GLU A 291 -21.44 15.19 -5.44
N HIS A 292 -21.51 15.33 -6.76
CA HIS A 292 -22.63 15.99 -7.42
C HIS A 292 -23.95 15.21 -7.23
N VAL A 293 -23.90 13.88 -7.36
CA VAL A 293 -25.07 13.01 -7.11
C VAL A 293 -25.50 13.11 -5.65
N ASP A 294 -24.57 13.07 -4.70
CA ASP A 294 -24.88 13.22 -3.28
C ASP A 294 -25.58 14.57 -2.99
N ILE A 295 -25.05 15.67 -3.55
CA ILE A 295 -25.63 17.01 -3.38
C ILE A 295 -27.02 17.06 -4.00
N PHE A 296 -27.20 16.54 -5.21
CA PHE A 296 -28.50 16.49 -5.89
C PHE A 296 -29.54 15.74 -5.04
N ILE A 297 -29.22 14.54 -4.57
CA ILE A 297 -30.13 13.73 -3.75
C ILE A 297 -30.43 14.39 -2.40
N GLU A 298 -29.47 15.07 -1.79
CA GLU A 298 -29.67 15.78 -0.51
C GLU A 298 -30.61 16.99 -0.66
N GLN A 299 -30.64 17.62 -1.82
CA GLN A 299 -31.49 18.77 -2.10
C GLN A 299 -32.95 18.43 -2.47
N LEU A 300 -33.24 17.21 -2.93
CA LEU A 300 -34.57 16.77 -3.36
C LEU A 300 -35.71 17.00 -2.35
N PRO A 301 -35.53 16.78 -1.01
CA PRO A 301 -36.63 17.02 -0.05
C PRO A 301 -36.97 18.50 0.13
N ALA A 302 -36.02 19.40 -0.14
CA ALA A 302 -36.24 20.84 -0.02
C ALA A 302 -36.95 21.44 -1.26
N CYS A 303 -36.79 20.79 -2.41
CA CYS A 303 -37.38 21.20 -3.69
C CYS A 303 -38.05 19.98 -4.35
N PRO A 304 -39.35 19.66 -3.99
CA PRO A 304 -40.06 18.50 -4.59
C PRO A 304 -40.26 18.59 -6.11
N ASN A 305 -40.16 19.80 -6.66
CA ASN A 305 -40.07 20.08 -8.11
C ASN A 305 -38.61 20.35 -8.55
N GLY A 306 -37.63 19.89 -7.76
CA GLY A 306 -36.22 19.97 -8.10
C GLY A 306 -36.01 19.50 -9.53
N ASP A 307 -35.18 20.23 -10.27
CA ASP A 307 -35.10 20.16 -11.72
C ASP A 307 -34.75 18.72 -12.15
N LYS A 308 -35.77 17.95 -12.56
CA LYS A 308 -35.61 16.59 -13.12
C LYS A 308 -34.52 16.58 -14.20
N ASN A 309 -34.39 17.69 -14.93
CA ASN A 309 -33.39 17.91 -15.97
C ASN A 309 -31.94 17.86 -15.41
N ASP A 310 -31.69 18.32 -14.17
CA ASP A 310 -30.34 18.23 -13.58
C ASP A 310 -30.00 16.79 -13.18
N GLY A 311 -30.97 16.04 -12.69
CA GLY A 311 -30.82 14.60 -12.44
C GLY A 311 -30.55 13.82 -13.75
N GLU A 312 -31.26 14.13 -14.83
CA GLU A 312 -31.06 13.53 -16.15
C GLU A 312 -29.68 13.88 -16.74
N LYS A 313 -29.18 15.10 -16.55
CA LYS A 313 -27.81 15.48 -16.93
C LYS A 313 -26.76 14.70 -16.16
N LEU A 314 -26.94 14.51 -14.82
CA LEU A 314 -26.04 13.71 -14.02
C LEU A 314 -26.04 12.24 -14.47
N LEU A 315 -27.21 11.68 -14.75
CA LEU A 315 -27.33 10.32 -15.29
C LEU A 315 -26.61 10.21 -16.65
N GLY A 316 -26.83 11.16 -17.56
CA GLY A 316 -26.12 11.23 -18.84
C GLY A 316 -24.58 11.32 -18.68
N SER A 317 -24.12 12.06 -17.67
CA SER A 317 -22.69 12.15 -17.35
C SER A 317 -22.11 10.82 -16.84
N CYS A 318 -22.86 10.09 -15.98
CA CYS A 318 -22.47 8.77 -15.50
C CYS A 318 -22.36 7.76 -16.67
N LEU A 319 -23.34 7.72 -17.56
CA LEU A 319 -23.34 6.82 -18.72
C LEU A 319 -22.24 7.19 -19.75
N SER A 320 -21.97 8.48 -19.93
CA SER A 320 -20.84 8.94 -20.76
C SER A 320 -19.50 8.51 -20.17
N LEU A 321 -19.34 8.56 -18.84
CA LEU A 321 -18.14 8.08 -18.15
C LEU A 321 -17.99 6.57 -18.31
N GLU A 322 -19.07 5.80 -18.16
CA GLU A 322 -19.08 4.35 -18.42
C GLU A 322 -18.56 4.02 -19.82
N GLY A 323 -19.12 4.67 -20.86
CA GLY A 323 -18.70 4.45 -22.25
C GLY A 323 -17.21 4.73 -22.48
N ARG A 324 -16.68 5.80 -21.88
CA ARG A 324 -15.24 6.12 -21.94
C ARG A 324 -14.37 5.12 -21.19
N LEU A 325 -14.83 4.62 -20.04
CA LEU A 325 -14.14 3.55 -19.29
C LEU A 325 -14.02 2.28 -20.14
N HIS A 326 -15.09 1.87 -20.83
CA HIS A 326 -15.06 0.72 -21.71
C HIS A 326 -14.13 0.92 -22.91
N GLN A 327 -14.15 2.10 -23.55
CA GLN A 327 -13.23 2.41 -24.65
C GLN A 327 -11.76 2.41 -24.18
N THR A 328 -11.48 2.97 -23.00
CA THR A 328 -10.12 2.95 -22.45
C THR A 328 -9.68 1.53 -22.10
N CYS A 329 -10.61 0.68 -21.61
CA CYS A 329 -10.33 -0.73 -21.35
C CYS A 329 -9.94 -1.46 -22.65
N LEU A 330 -10.62 -1.25 -23.76
CA LEU A 330 -10.26 -1.87 -25.05
C LEU A 330 -8.85 -1.45 -25.51
N ARG A 331 -8.53 -0.15 -25.47
CA ARG A 331 -7.18 0.35 -25.82
C ARG A 331 -6.10 -0.21 -24.87
N MET A 332 -6.43 -0.33 -23.59
CA MET A 332 -5.56 -0.91 -22.58
C MET A 332 -5.28 -2.39 -22.89
N GLN A 333 -6.32 -3.16 -23.26
CA GLN A 333 -6.18 -4.58 -23.59
C GLN A 333 -5.33 -4.80 -24.86
N GLU A 334 -5.45 -3.94 -25.84
CA GLU A 334 -4.59 -3.94 -27.03
C GLU A 334 -3.11 -3.70 -26.68
N LYS A 335 -2.83 -2.81 -25.70
CA LYS A 335 -1.48 -2.39 -25.32
C LYS A 335 -0.82 -3.29 -24.29
N LEU A 336 -1.58 -3.76 -23.29
CA LEU A 336 -1.08 -4.49 -22.10
C LEU A 336 -1.49 -5.97 -22.09
N GLY A 337 -2.43 -6.38 -22.96
CA GLY A 337 -3.00 -7.72 -22.98
C GLY A 337 -4.30 -7.84 -22.17
N THR A 338 -4.99 -8.96 -22.38
CA THR A 338 -6.23 -9.33 -21.67
C THR A 338 -5.91 -10.29 -20.52
N PRO A 339 -6.68 -10.26 -19.40
CA PRO A 339 -6.62 -11.30 -18.40
C PRO A 339 -6.93 -12.66 -19.01
N SER A 340 -6.16 -13.67 -18.69
CA SER A 340 -6.40 -15.05 -19.08
C SER A 340 -6.81 -15.88 -17.86
N THR A 341 -7.65 -16.89 -18.08
CA THR A 341 -8.02 -17.85 -17.03
C THR A 341 -7.21 -19.12 -17.19
N GLY A 342 -6.72 -19.68 -16.10
CA GLY A 342 -6.00 -20.95 -16.11
C GLY A 342 -5.41 -21.29 -14.75
N LEU A 343 -5.54 -22.54 -14.36
CA LEU A 343 -4.83 -23.12 -13.24
C LEU A 343 -3.39 -23.42 -13.68
N HIS A 344 -2.53 -22.42 -13.65
CA HIS A 344 -1.10 -22.65 -13.67
C HIS A 344 -0.64 -22.94 -12.24
N ASP A 345 0.41 -23.75 -12.09
CA ASP A 345 1.04 -23.99 -10.79
C ASP A 345 1.70 -22.70 -10.28
N VAL A 346 0.87 -21.88 -9.63
CA VAL A 346 1.22 -20.55 -9.19
C VAL A 346 1.98 -20.68 -7.88
N PRO A 347 3.17 -20.07 -7.72
CA PRO A 347 3.95 -20.11 -6.50
C PRO A 347 3.30 -19.25 -5.40
N LEU A 348 2.28 -19.81 -4.75
CA LEU A 348 1.60 -19.20 -3.60
C LEU A 348 2.16 -19.73 -2.28
N ARG A 349 2.13 -18.89 -1.26
CA ARG A 349 2.31 -19.32 0.12
C ARG A 349 1.18 -20.27 0.52
N GLU A 350 1.46 -21.18 1.43
CA GLU A 350 0.51 -22.23 1.83
C GLU A 350 -0.76 -21.65 2.48
N ASP A 351 -0.61 -20.63 3.35
CA ASP A 351 -1.72 -19.92 3.99
C ASP A 351 -2.64 -19.23 2.97
N MET A 352 -2.05 -18.60 1.95
CA MET A 352 -2.78 -18.00 0.83
C MET A 352 -3.48 -19.07 -0.01
N ARG A 353 -2.78 -20.14 -0.37
CA ARG A 353 -3.33 -21.25 -1.15
C ARG A 353 -4.56 -21.86 -0.46
N ALA A 354 -4.48 -22.11 0.84
CA ALA A 354 -5.57 -22.66 1.62
C ALA A 354 -6.81 -21.74 1.64
N HIS A 355 -6.62 -20.43 1.76
CA HIS A 355 -7.74 -19.48 1.76
C HIS A 355 -8.36 -19.26 0.38
N LEU A 356 -7.52 -19.24 -0.68
CA LEU A 356 -7.94 -18.98 -2.04
C LEU A 356 -8.53 -20.23 -2.74
N ALA A 357 -8.28 -21.44 -2.22
CA ALA A 357 -8.83 -22.69 -2.73
C ALA A 357 -10.33 -22.85 -2.42
N THR A 358 -11.15 -21.87 -2.85
CA THR A 358 -12.61 -21.87 -2.66
C THR A 358 -13.32 -21.88 -4.00
N SER A 359 -14.57 -22.38 -4.02
CA SER A 359 -15.43 -22.34 -5.21
C SER A 359 -16.11 -20.97 -5.42
N LEU A 360 -15.88 -19.98 -4.54
CA LEU A 360 -16.54 -18.67 -4.60
C LEU A 360 -16.10 -17.87 -5.83
N PHE A 361 -14.82 -17.96 -6.18
CA PHE A 361 -14.22 -17.24 -7.30
C PHE A 361 -13.47 -18.23 -8.19
N PRO A 362 -14.21 -18.99 -9.04
CA PRO A 362 -13.61 -19.94 -9.96
C PRO A 362 -12.76 -19.22 -11.01
N ASP A 363 -11.84 -19.93 -11.62
CA ASP A 363 -11.04 -19.47 -12.75
C ASP A 363 -10.25 -18.18 -12.46
N PRO A 364 -9.28 -18.22 -11.51
CA PRO A 364 -8.47 -17.05 -11.17
C PRO A 364 -7.73 -16.51 -12.38
N PHE A 365 -7.57 -15.20 -12.42
CA PHE A 365 -6.88 -14.51 -13.50
C PHE A 365 -5.36 -14.65 -13.44
N GLN A 366 -4.78 -14.67 -14.65
CA GLN A 366 -3.38 -14.43 -14.92
C GLN A 366 -3.26 -13.20 -15.84
N PHE A 367 -2.26 -12.36 -15.58
CA PHE A 367 -2.01 -11.13 -16.34
C PHE A 367 -0.61 -11.19 -16.97
N ALA A 368 -0.46 -10.52 -18.10
CA ALA A 368 0.83 -10.45 -18.79
C ALA A 368 1.89 -9.65 -17.97
N SER A 369 1.46 -8.69 -17.16
CA SER A 369 2.32 -7.89 -16.28
C SER A 369 1.55 -7.34 -15.09
N LEU A 370 2.26 -6.82 -14.08
CA LEU A 370 1.63 -6.13 -12.95
C LEU A 370 0.89 -4.87 -13.40
N ALA A 371 1.38 -4.14 -14.41
CA ALA A 371 0.69 -2.98 -14.98
C ALA A 371 -0.64 -3.36 -15.65
N CYS A 372 -0.69 -4.50 -16.32
CA CYS A 372 -1.94 -5.04 -16.85
C CYS A 372 -2.93 -5.31 -15.71
N ALA A 373 -2.49 -5.96 -14.62
CA ALA A 373 -3.32 -6.21 -13.46
C ALA A 373 -3.80 -4.92 -12.78
N GLU A 374 -2.89 -3.98 -12.50
CA GLU A 374 -3.19 -2.68 -11.88
C GLU A 374 -4.24 -1.91 -12.69
N SER A 375 -4.07 -1.84 -14.00
CA SER A 375 -5.00 -1.12 -14.88
C SER A 375 -6.40 -1.75 -14.86
N HIS A 376 -6.51 -3.08 -14.92
CA HIS A 376 -7.81 -3.76 -14.80
C HIS A 376 -8.44 -3.55 -13.41
N LEU A 377 -7.65 -3.63 -12.34
CA LEU A 377 -8.14 -3.41 -10.99
C LEU A 377 -8.72 -2.00 -10.80
N ILE A 378 -8.08 -0.96 -11.35
CA ILE A 378 -8.61 0.42 -11.30
C ILE A 378 -9.88 0.54 -12.14
N TYR A 379 -9.89 -0.02 -13.35
CA TYR A 379 -11.05 -0.03 -14.23
C TYR A 379 -12.27 -0.67 -13.53
N TRP A 380 -12.14 -1.89 -13.01
CA TRP A 380 -13.23 -2.58 -12.32
C TRP A 380 -13.67 -1.85 -11.05
N ALA A 381 -12.73 -1.36 -10.24
CA ALA A 381 -13.04 -0.59 -9.04
C ALA A 381 -13.84 0.68 -9.36
N THR A 382 -13.52 1.36 -10.47
CA THR A 382 -14.25 2.56 -10.90
C THR A 382 -15.68 2.23 -11.29
N LEU A 383 -15.92 1.10 -11.97
CA LEU A 383 -17.27 0.65 -12.33
C LEU A 383 -18.10 0.22 -11.12
N ILE A 384 -17.48 -0.46 -10.12
CA ILE A 384 -18.14 -0.79 -8.84
C ILE A 384 -18.62 0.47 -8.11
N ILE A 385 -17.90 1.58 -8.25
CA ILE A 385 -18.28 2.87 -7.66
C ILE A 385 -19.37 3.56 -8.49
N LEU A 386 -19.28 3.49 -9.82
CA LEU A 386 -20.14 4.21 -10.75
C LEU A 386 -21.56 3.63 -10.81
N TYR A 387 -21.69 2.31 -10.90
CA TYR A 387 -22.99 1.67 -11.12
C TYR A 387 -24.03 1.91 -9.99
N PRO A 388 -23.65 1.88 -8.70
CA PRO A 388 -24.60 2.27 -7.65
C PRO A 388 -25.10 3.72 -7.74
N LEU A 389 -24.31 4.64 -8.35
CA LEU A 389 -24.76 6.02 -8.58
C LEU A 389 -25.81 6.07 -9.69
N VAL A 390 -25.61 5.28 -10.76
CA VAL A 390 -26.59 5.15 -11.85
C VAL A 390 -27.88 4.58 -11.33
N ASP A 391 -27.84 3.50 -10.55
CA ASP A 391 -29.01 2.88 -9.93
C ASP A 391 -29.77 3.86 -9.03
N GLU A 392 -29.05 4.62 -8.20
CA GLU A 392 -29.65 5.59 -7.29
C GLU A 392 -30.33 6.75 -8.05
N LEU A 393 -29.72 7.23 -9.14
CA LEU A 393 -30.30 8.25 -10.02
C LEU A 393 -31.54 7.74 -10.75
N LEU A 394 -31.53 6.52 -11.28
CA LEU A 394 -32.69 5.91 -11.92
C LEU A 394 -33.87 5.78 -10.96
N ASP A 395 -33.62 5.30 -9.73
CA ASP A 395 -34.64 5.18 -8.69
C ASP A 395 -35.26 6.55 -8.33
N VAL A 396 -34.42 7.58 -8.19
CA VAL A 396 -34.85 8.93 -7.78
C VAL A 396 -35.61 9.63 -8.91
N LEU A 397 -35.22 9.41 -10.18
CA LEU A 397 -35.88 9.97 -11.34
C LEU A 397 -37.19 9.25 -11.72
N GLY A 398 -37.48 8.11 -11.06
CA GLY A 398 -38.71 7.35 -11.26
C GLY A 398 -38.72 6.51 -12.53
N TYR A 399 -37.55 6.15 -13.05
CA TYR A 399 -37.45 5.17 -14.12
C TYR A 399 -37.77 3.77 -13.55
N CYS A 400 -38.96 3.24 -13.94
CA CYS A 400 -39.41 1.92 -13.50
C CYS A 400 -38.49 0.83 -14.06
N ARG A 401 -37.88 0.06 -13.19
CA ARG A 401 -37.35 -1.25 -13.55
C ARG A 401 -38.54 -2.15 -13.81
N ASN A 402 -38.80 -2.55 -15.07
CA ASN A 402 -39.81 -3.55 -15.35
C ASN A 402 -39.42 -4.84 -14.64
N ASP A 403 -40.36 -5.42 -13.87
CA ASP A 403 -40.29 -6.74 -13.28
C ASP A 403 -40.19 -7.81 -14.39
N VAL A 404 -39.03 -7.95 -15.00
CA VAL A 404 -38.75 -9.03 -15.97
C VAL A 404 -37.83 -10.02 -15.26
N THR A 405 -38.40 -11.20 -14.98
CA THR A 405 -37.67 -12.38 -14.59
C THR A 405 -36.40 -12.54 -15.45
N PRO A 406 -35.22 -12.83 -14.87
CA PRO A 406 -33.99 -12.97 -15.62
C PRO A 406 -34.10 -14.15 -16.57
N SER A 407 -34.28 -13.87 -17.87
CA SER A 407 -34.06 -14.88 -18.92
C SER A 407 -32.54 -15.10 -19.03
N GLN A 408 -32.17 -16.37 -18.93
CA GLN A 408 -30.81 -16.90 -19.05
C GLN A 408 -30.17 -16.51 -20.39
N SER A 409 -29.58 -15.33 -20.48
CA SER A 409 -28.56 -15.05 -21.49
C SER A 409 -27.59 -14.02 -20.94
N CYS A 410 -26.72 -14.47 -20.06
CA CYS A 410 -25.57 -13.70 -19.62
C CYS A 410 -24.61 -13.60 -20.83
N ALA A 411 -24.59 -12.47 -21.49
CA ALA A 411 -23.62 -12.18 -22.52
C ALA A 411 -22.24 -12.06 -21.89
N THR A 412 -21.38 -13.02 -22.19
CA THR A 412 -19.97 -13.11 -21.74
C THR A 412 -19.04 -12.11 -22.45
N HIS A 413 -19.57 -11.08 -23.11
CA HIS A 413 -18.77 -10.06 -23.79
C HIS A 413 -19.25 -8.66 -23.44
N PRO A 414 -18.32 -7.71 -23.17
CA PRO A 414 -18.68 -6.31 -23.03
C PRO A 414 -19.30 -5.82 -24.35
N PRO A 415 -20.31 -4.96 -24.29
CA PRO A 415 -20.94 -4.44 -25.51
C PRO A 415 -19.92 -3.68 -26.34
N THR A 416 -19.83 -4.03 -27.62
CA THR A 416 -19.02 -3.32 -28.63
C THR A 416 -19.44 -1.86 -28.69
N GLY A 417 -18.42 -0.98 -28.72
CA GLY A 417 -18.44 0.47 -28.48
C GLY A 417 -19.31 1.30 -29.47
N GLU A 418 -20.62 1.17 -29.41
CA GLU A 418 -21.54 2.17 -29.94
C GLU A 418 -21.99 3.08 -28.80
N GLN A 419 -21.95 4.40 -29.06
CA GLN A 419 -22.51 5.42 -28.19
C GLN A 419 -23.95 5.02 -27.84
N ARG A 420 -24.18 4.60 -26.59
CA ARG A 420 -25.54 4.44 -26.08
C ARG A 420 -26.21 5.82 -26.15
N SER A 421 -27.10 6.02 -27.10
CA SER A 421 -28.09 7.10 -27.07
C SER A 421 -28.95 6.90 -25.79
N LEU A 422 -29.63 7.96 -25.36
CA LEU A 422 -30.52 7.97 -24.17
C LEU A 422 -31.71 6.97 -24.26
N ASP A 423 -31.81 6.15 -25.30
CA ASP A 423 -32.66 4.95 -25.34
C ASP A 423 -32.02 3.88 -24.44
N LEU A 424 -32.04 4.14 -23.11
CA LEU A 424 -31.71 3.20 -22.08
C LEU A 424 -32.54 1.94 -22.28
N ASP A 425 -31.87 0.84 -22.58
CA ASP A 425 -32.49 -0.47 -22.47
C ASP A 425 -32.73 -0.67 -20.95
N VAL A 426 -33.98 -0.41 -20.50
CA VAL A 426 -34.44 -0.36 -19.09
C VAL A 426 -34.24 -1.72 -18.38
N THR A 427 -33.71 -2.72 -19.09
CA THR A 427 -33.45 -4.08 -18.62
C THR A 427 -32.06 -4.26 -17.97
N THR A 428 -31.16 -3.25 -18.02
CA THR A 428 -29.79 -3.40 -17.50
C THR A 428 -29.80 -3.40 -15.95
N ASP A 429 -29.36 -4.49 -15.36
CA ASP A 429 -29.16 -4.62 -13.91
C ASP A 429 -27.75 -4.12 -13.52
N PHE A 430 -27.66 -2.85 -13.13
CA PHE A 430 -26.38 -2.23 -12.74
C PHE A 430 -25.82 -2.80 -11.44
N THR A 431 -26.68 -3.30 -10.54
CA THR A 431 -26.24 -4.00 -9.33
C THR A 431 -25.55 -5.31 -9.69
N ALA A 432 -26.11 -6.11 -10.61
CA ALA A 432 -25.49 -7.35 -11.09
C ALA A 432 -24.16 -7.09 -11.82
N LEU A 433 -24.08 -6.00 -12.62
CA LEU A 433 -22.82 -5.60 -13.25
C LEU A 433 -21.76 -5.19 -12.22
N ALA A 434 -22.13 -4.44 -11.17
CA ALA A 434 -21.21 -4.08 -10.10
C ALA A 434 -20.70 -5.32 -9.34
N GLU A 435 -21.60 -6.31 -9.07
CA GLU A 435 -21.22 -7.58 -8.47
C GLU A 435 -20.23 -8.35 -9.36
N HIS A 436 -20.50 -8.41 -10.67
CA HIS A 436 -19.59 -9.05 -11.61
C HIS A 436 -18.17 -8.46 -11.52
N TYR A 437 -18.01 -7.13 -11.56
CA TYR A 437 -16.70 -6.49 -11.48
C TYR A 437 -16.05 -6.65 -10.09
N ALA A 438 -16.86 -6.74 -9.03
CA ALA A 438 -16.34 -7.08 -7.70
C ALA A 438 -15.76 -8.50 -7.66
N ASP A 439 -16.40 -9.46 -8.33
CA ASP A 439 -15.89 -10.83 -8.49
C ASP A 439 -14.59 -10.85 -9.32
N GLU A 440 -14.48 -10.05 -10.41
CA GLU A 440 -13.26 -9.96 -11.22
C GLU A 440 -12.05 -9.47 -10.39
N ILE A 441 -12.25 -8.51 -9.49
CA ILE A 441 -11.21 -8.09 -8.54
C ILE A 441 -10.80 -9.27 -7.64
N CYS A 442 -11.77 -10.00 -7.10
CA CYS A 442 -11.50 -11.16 -6.24
C CYS A 442 -10.74 -12.27 -6.99
N ARG A 443 -11.06 -12.52 -8.26
CA ARG A 443 -10.35 -13.47 -9.13
C ARG A 443 -8.89 -13.07 -9.41
N SER A 444 -8.56 -11.78 -9.27
CA SER A 444 -7.20 -11.24 -9.44
C SER A 444 -6.30 -11.44 -8.22
N VAL A 445 -6.86 -11.75 -7.04
CA VAL A 445 -6.12 -11.86 -5.78
C VAL A 445 -5.01 -12.90 -5.88
N MET A 446 -5.27 -14.05 -6.51
CA MET A 446 -4.27 -15.11 -6.66
C MET A 446 -3.02 -14.63 -7.43
N TYR A 447 -3.20 -13.88 -8.52
CA TYR A 447 -2.09 -13.31 -9.29
C TYR A 447 -1.27 -12.31 -8.47
N CYS A 448 -1.94 -11.36 -7.84
CA CYS A 448 -1.28 -10.28 -7.09
C CYS A 448 -0.57 -10.76 -5.81
N THR A 449 -0.90 -11.95 -5.31
CA THR A 449 -0.32 -12.51 -4.07
C THR A 449 0.66 -13.66 -4.31
N GLN A 450 1.08 -13.88 -5.56
CA GLN A 450 2.18 -14.81 -5.87
C GLN A 450 3.44 -14.44 -5.11
N SER A 451 4.24 -15.45 -4.72
CA SER A 451 5.41 -15.22 -3.87
C SER A 451 6.47 -14.30 -4.51
N ASP A 452 6.51 -14.23 -5.82
CA ASP A 452 7.43 -13.39 -6.59
C ASP A 452 6.85 -12.02 -7.01
N MET A 453 5.58 -11.75 -6.65
CA MET A 453 4.99 -10.41 -6.67
C MET A 453 5.44 -9.56 -5.49
N ASN A 454 6.02 -10.16 -4.47
CA ASN A 454 6.43 -9.51 -3.25
C ASN A 454 5.29 -8.65 -2.63
N THR A 455 5.64 -7.57 -1.97
CA THR A 455 4.63 -6.72 -1.30
C THR A 455 3.87 -5.82 -2.28
N LEU A 456 4.50 -5.43 -3.40
CA LEU A 456 3.87 -4.49 -4.34
C LEU A 456 2.61 -5.08 -5.00
N GLY A 457 2.64 -6.35 -5.40
CA GLY A 457 1.44 -7.00 -5.95
C GLY A 457 0.26 -6.95 -4.97
N ALA A 458 0.52 -7.28 -3.71
CA ALA A 458 -0.47 -7.20 -2.64
C ALA A 458 -0.96 -5.76 -2.38
N GLN A 459 -0.08 -4.75 -2.52
CA GLN A 459 -0.44 -3.34 -2.34
C GLN A 459 -1.49 -2.88 -3.35
N HIS A 460 -1.38 -3.32 -4.61
CA HIS A 460 -2.34 -2.94 -5.66
C HIS A 460 -3.76 -3.48 -5.40
N LEU A 461 -3.91 -4.49 -4.54
CA LEU A 461 -5.23 -4.99 -4.15
C LEU A 461 -5.93 -4.14 -3.08
N LEU A 462 -5.22 -3.36 -2.26
CA LEU A 462 -5.79 -2.73 -1.07
C LEU A 462 -7.05 -1.89 -1.39
N ALA A 463 -6.95 -0.97 -2.32
CA ALA A 463 -8.07 -0.10 -2.68
C ALA A 463 -9.16 -0.84 -3.49
N PRO A 464 -8.87 -1.59 -4.58
CA PRO A 464 -9.88 -2.31 -5.34
C PRO A 464 -10.62 -3.36 -4.51
N LEU A 465 -9.92 -4.18 -3.72
CA LEU A 465 -10.55 -5.19 -2.87
C LEU A 465 -11.42 -4.55 -1.78
N SER A 466 -11.04 -3.35 -1.29
CA SER A 466 -11.88 -2.59 -0.37
C SER A 466 -13.20 -2.19 -1.01
N GLN A 467 -13.23 -1.84 -2.31
CA GLN A 467 -14.47 -1.55 -3.03
C GLN A 467 -15.34 -2.81 -3.16
N SER A 468 -14.76 -3.94 -3.54
CA SER A 468 -15.49 -5.22 -3.60
C SER A 468 -16.07 -5.61 -2.24
N ALA A 469 -15.28 -5.51 -1.17
CA ALA A 469 -15.74 -5.81 0.18
C ALA A 469 -16.89 -4.91 0.63
N GLN A 470 -16.81 -3.59 0.36
CA GLN A 470 -17.89 -2.66 0.66
C GLN A 470 -19.17 -2.97 -0.13
N PHE A 471 -19.02 -3.28 -1.42
CA PHE A 471 -20.14 -3.70 -2.25
C PHE A 471 -20.84 -4.93 -1.67
N PHE A 472 -20.08 -6.01 -1.38
CA PHE A 472 -20.65 -7.23 -0.81
C PHE A 472 -21.28 -7.02 0.58
N GLN A 473 -20.74 -6.09 1.38
CA GLN A 473 -21.30 -5.77 2.69
C GLN A 473 -22.65 -5.05 2.54
N VAL A 474 -22.74 -4.05 1.66
CA VAL A 474 -23.95 -3.26 1.44
C VAL A 474 -25.08 -4.10 0.84
N HIS A 475 -24.75 -5.03 -0.05
CA HIS A 475 -25.70 -5.94 -0.71
C HIS A 475 -25.88 -7.28 0.02
N GLU A 476 -25.36 -7.40 1.27
CA GLU A 476 -25.55 -8.55 2.16
C GLU A 476 -25.03 -9.88 1.61
N VAL A 477 -24.05 -9.85 0.69
CA VAL A 477 -23.39 -11.05 0.13
C VAL A 477 -22.33 -11.58 1.12
N ALA A 478 -22.83 -12.13 2.24
CA ALA A 478 -22.03 -12.41 3.44
C ALA A 478 -20.85 -13.36 3.21
N GLN A 479 -20.93 -14.31 2.28
CA GLN A 479 -19.84 -15.25 2.01
C GLN A 479 -18.67 -14.56 1.32
N LYS A 480 -18.92 -13.78 0.26
CA LYS A 480 -17.91 -13.02 -0.48
C LYS A 480 -17.27 -11.95 0.41
N TYR A 481 -18.08 -11.27 1.24
CA TYR A 481 -17.57 -10.29 2.20
C TYR A 481 -16.58 -10.93 3.20
N ARG A 482 -16.96 -12.06 3.84
CA ARG A 482 -16.06 -12.78 4.77
C ARG A 482 -14.79 -13.28 4.11
N TRP A 483 -14.88 -13.69 2.85
CA TRP A 483 -13.70 -14.07 2.09
C TRP A 483 -12.73 -12.88 1.89
N CYS A 484 -13.23 -11.69 1.50
CA CYS A 484 -12.43 -10.48 1.41
C CYS A 484 -11.77 -10.12 2.75
N GLN A 485 -12.51 -10.24 3.87
CA GLN A 485 -11.95 -10.02 5.21
C GLN A 485 -10.78 -10.97 5.50
N GLY A 486 -10.87 -12.22 5.11
CA GLY A 486 -9.78 -13.19 5.22
C GLY A 486 -8.56 -12.80 4.39
N VAL A 487 -8.77 -12.32 3.16
CA VAL A 487 -7.67 -11.82 2.31
C VAL A 487 -6.95 -10.65 2.98
N PHE A 488 -7.65 -9.67 3.54
CA PHE A 488 -7.00 -8.54 4.25
C PHE A 488 -6.12 -8.99 5.41
N VAL A 489 -6.52 -10.02 6.15
CA VAL A 489 -5.68 -10.60 7.21
C VAL A 489 -4.40 -11.21 6.64
N LEU A 490 -4.50 -11.88 5.48
CA LEU A 490 -3.35 -12.49 4.81
C LEU A 490 -2.40 -11.46 4.20
N LEU A 491 -2.90 -10.32 3.71
CA LEU A 491 -2.08 -9.24 3.17
C LEU A 491 -1.12 -8.63 4.22
N ASP A 492 -1.46 -8.68 5.51
CA ASP A 492 -0.53 -8.31 6.60
C ASP A 492 0.74 -9.15 6.57
N SER A 493 0.60 -10.46 6.33
CA SER A 493 1.73 -11.39 6.25
C SER A 493 2.64 -11.14 5.04
N LEU A 494 2.15 -10.40 4.04
CA LEU A 494 2.91 -9.94 2.86
C LEU A 494 3.55 -8.56 3.07
N GLY A 495 3.55 -8.03 4.30
CA GLY A 495 4.21 -6.78 4.66
C GLY A 495 3.29 -5.57 4.77
N LEU A 496 1.97 -5.72 4.58
CA LEU A 496 1.00 -4.61 4.60
C LEU A 496 0.25 -4.54 5.94
N GLY A 497 0.87 -3.88 6.94
CA GLY A 497 0.29 -3.74 8.28
C GLY A 497 -1.01 -2.95 8.35
N ILE A 498 -1.33 -2.19 7.32
CA ILE A 498 -2.60 -1.46 7.20
C ILE A 498 -3.78 -2.38 6.83
N ALA A 499 -3.51 -3.49 6.15
CA ALA A 499 -4.56 -4.34 5.58
C ALA A 499 -5.56 -4.88 6.62
N PRO A 500 -5.16 -5.36 7.81
CA PRO A 500 -6.11 -5.79 8.84
C PRO A 500 -7.06 -4.68 9.31
N LEU A 501 -6.67 -3.41 9.20
CA LEU A 501 -7.53 -2.27 9.57
C LEU A 501 -8.64 -2.05 8.54
N LEU A 502 -8.40 -2.42 7.28
CA LEU A 502 -9.40 -2.34 6.20
C LEU A 502 -10.46 -3.43 6.32
N LYS A 503 -10.14 -4.54 6.97
CA LYS A 503 -11.03 -5.70 7.16
C LYS A 503 -12.39 -5.34 7.77
N ASP A 504 -12.35 -4.51 8.82
CA ASP A 504 -13.55 -4.16 9.59
C ASP A 504 -13.99 -2.71 9.34
N MET A 505 -13.35 -2.05 8.38
CA MET A 505 -13.62 -0.67 8.08
C MET A 505 -14.94 -0.55 7.30
N VAL A 506 -15.95 -0.05 7.97
CA VAL A 506 -17.18 0.41 7.35
C VAL A 506 -16.99 1.90 7.05
N TRP A 507 -16.82 2.23 5.79
CA TRP A 507 -16.73 3.62 5.37
C TRP A 507 -18.14 4.22 5.37
N PRO A 508 -18.57 5.03 6.36
CA PRO A 508 -19.89 5.68 6.35
C PRO A 508 -20.06 6.52 5.08
N GLN A 509 -18.94 7.01 4.56
CA GLN A 509 -18.86 7.82 3.35
C GLN A 509 -19.21 7.04 2.08
N TYR A 510 -19.06 5.71 2.05
CA TYR A 510 -19.43 4.88 0.91
C TYR A 510 -20.93 4.56 0.83
N ARG A 511 -21.69 4.90 1.87
CA ARG A 511 -23.14 4.72 1.86
C ARG A 511 -23.75 5.80 0.98
N SER A 512 -24.64 5.41 0.06
CA SER A 512 -25.40 6.36 -0.72
C SER A 512 -26.14 7.35 0.18
N ALA A 513 -26.46 8.54 -0.31
CA ALA A 513 -27.22 9.54 0.46
C ALA A 513 -28.55 8.97 0.98
N ARG A 514 -29.18 8.06 0.21
CA ARG A 514 -30.42 7.36 0.59
C ARG A 514 -30.21 6.43 1.79
N LEU A 515 -29.19 5.60 1.80
CA LEU A 515 -28.81 4.73 2.93
C LEU A 515 -28.42 5.55 4.16
N ARG A 516 -27.73 6.67 3.99
CA ARG A 516 -27.40 7.59 5.09
C ARG A 516 -28.66 8.18 5.74
N ARG A 517 -29.70 8.53 4.95
CA ARG A 517 -30.97 9.04 5.46
C ARG A 517 -31.75 7.97 6.22
N SER A 518 -31.84 6.74 5.71
CA SER A 518 -32.56 5.66 6.40
C SER A 518 -31.96 5.37 7.77
N LEU A 519 -30.64 5.44 7.91
CA LEU A 519 -29.94 5.25 9.19
C LEU A 519 -30.09 6.44 10.15
N SER A 520 -30.19 7.67 9.63
CA SER A 520 -30.43 8.86 10.46
C SER A 520 -31.86 8.95 10.94
N SER A 521 -32.82 8.38 10.21
CA SER A 521 -34.23 8.31 10.60
C SER A 521 -34.53 7.24 11.67
N THR A 522 -33.79 6.11 11.64
CA THR A 522 -33.89 5.03 12.64
C THR A 522 -33.18 5.35 13.96
N GLY A 523 -32.20 6.26 13.96
CA GLY A 523 -31.48 6.71 15.17
C GLY A 523 -32.22 7.77 16.00
N LYS A 524 -33.43 8.22 15.59
CA LYS A 524 -34.27 9.18 16.35
C LYS A 524 -35.36 8.54 17.19
N VAL A 525 -35.37 7.21 17.29
CA VAL A 525 -36.30 6.46 18.14
C VAL A 525 -35.49 5.63 19.13
N SER A 526 -34.90 6.28 20.10
CA SER A 526 -34.57 5.73 21.44
C SER A 526 -34.15 6.86 22.38
#